data_097ef2e66ba9724ff28f8982ff2ff66e
#
_entry.id   097ef2e66ba9724ff28f8982ff2ff66e
#
_cell.length_a   1.000
_cell.length_b   1.000
_cell.length_c   1.000
_cell.angle_alpha   90.00
_cell.angle_beta   90.00
_cell.angle_gamma   90.00
#
_symmetry.space_group_name_H-M   'P 1'
#
loop_
_entity.id
_entity.type
_entity.pdbx_description
1 polymer ?
#
loop_
_entity_poly.entity_id
_entity_poly.type
_entity_poly.pdbx_seq_one_letter_code
_entity_poly.pdbx_strand_id
1 'polypeptide(L)'
;MKKLKILRNKLDKIDKKIINLLSDRIKISKNIGIVKKENNICIIQNDRWDNIIDNIKKMCVDKDINPNFVLEIYDLIHKESINNQK
;
A
#
# COMPACT_ATOMS: atom_id res chain seq x y z
N MET A 1 -27.32 11.03 -15.91
CA MET A 1 -26.75 10.68 -17.23
C MET A 1 -26.25 9.25 -17.22
N LYS A 2 -26.59 8.51 -18.24
CA LYS A 2 -26.26 7.09 -18.35
C LYS A 2 -24.75 6.80 -18.39
N LYS A 3 -24.00 7.59 -19.17
CA LYS A 3 -22.54 7.48 -19.26
C LYS A 3 -21.85 7.73 -17.91
N LEU A 4 -22.28 8.75 -17.20
CA LEU A 4 -21.72 9.11 -15.91
C LEU A 4 -21.98 8.02 -14.87
N LYS A 5 -23.18 7.45 -14.87
CA LYS A 5 -23.54 6.33 -13.98
C LYS A 5 -22.65 5.10 -14.23
N ILE A 6 -22.43 4.75 -15.51
CA ILE A 6 -21.56 3.62 -15.88
C ILE A 6 -20.14 3.84 -15.39
N LEU A 7 -19.59 5.04 -15.59
CA LEU A 7 -18.22 5.36 -15.16
C LEU A 7 -18.08 5.34 -13.64
N ARG A 8 -19.07 5.88 -12.91
CA ARG A 8 -19.10 5.84 -11.45
C ARG A 8 -19.17 4.41 -10.93
N ASN A 9 -19.96 3.55 -11.57
CA ASN A 9 -20.01 2.13 -11.20
C ASN A 9 -18.66 1.44 -11.39
N LYS A 10 -17.90 1.81 -12.43
CA LYS A 10 -16.53 1.31 -12.64
C LYS A 10 -15.59 1.76 -11.53
N LEU A 11 -15.70 3.03 -11.11
CA LEU A 11 -14.92 3.54 -9.98
C LEU A 11 -15.26 2.80 -8.69
N ASP A 12 -16.53 2.56 -8.41
CA ASP A 12 -16.97 1.84 -7.22
C ASP A 12 -16.37 0.43 -7.16
N LYS A 13 -16.25 -0.25 -8.29
CA LYS A 13 -15.60 -1.56 -8.38
C LYS A 13 -14.11 -1.48 -8.09
N ILE A 14 -13.44 -0.42 -8.58
CA ILE A 14 -12.02 -0.18 -8.30
C ILE A 14 -11.83 0.10 -6.81
N ASP A 15 -12.69 0.92 -6.22
CA ASP A 15 -12.61 1.24 -4.79
C ASP A 15 -12.72 -0.02 -3.92
N LYS A 16 -13.63 -0.93 -4.27
CA LYS A 16 -13.72 -2.24 -3.58
C LYS A 16 -12.43 -3.03 -3.66
N LYS A 17 -11.77 -3.04 -4.83
CA LYS A 17 -10.49 -3.71 -5.01
C LYS A 17 -9.40 -3.08 -4.14
N ILE A 18 -9.37 -1.75 -4.08
CA ILE A 18 -8.41 -1.01 -3.23
C ILE A 18 -8.61 -1.41 -1.76
N ILE A 19 -9.83 -1.37 -1.26
CA ILE A 19 -10.15 -1.72 0.13
C ILE A 19 -9.78 -3.18 0.42
N ASN A 20 -10.09 -4.10 -0.47
CA ASN A 20 -9.74 -5.51 -0.32
C ASN A 20 -8.22 -5.72 -0.28
N LEU A 21 -7.48 -5.02 -1.14
CA LEU A 21 -6.01 -5.09 -1.17
C LEU A 21 -5.39 -4.47 0.09
N LEU A 22 -5.95 -3.38 0.60
CA LEU A 22 -5.51 -2.81 1.88
C LEU A 22 -5.75 -3.78 3.04
N SER A 23 -6.90 -4.44 3.06
CA SER A 23 -7.19 -5.47 4.06
C SER A 23 -6.20 -6.62 4.02
N ASP A 24 -5.87 -7.12 2.83
CA ASP A 24 -4.88 -8.17 2.64
C ASP A 24 -3.50 -7.73 3.12
N ARG A 25 -3.13 -6.50 2.79
CA ARG A 25 -1.84 -5.92 3.19
C ARG A 25 -1.72 -5.80 4.70
N ILE A 26 -2.78 -5.38 5.38
CA ILE A 26 -2.83 -5.29 6.84
C ILE A 26 -2.63 -6.67 7.48
N LYS A 27 -3.29 -7.69 6.98
CA LYS A 27 -3.15 -9.06 7.48
C LYS A 27 -1.73 -9.58 7.34
N ILE A 28 -1.11 -9.36 6.19
CA ILE A 28 0.28 -9.75 5.93
C ILE A 28 1.22 -8.96 6.85
N SER A 29 0.98 -7.67 7.02
CA SER A 29 1.80 -6.82 7.90
C SER A 29 1.78 -7.31 9.35
N LYS A 30 0.61 -7.71 9.86
CA LYS A 30 0.49 -8.31 11.20
C LYS A 30 1.32 -9.60 11.31
N ASN A 31 1.28 -10.45 10.30
CA ASN A 31 2.07 -11.68 10.26
C ASN A 31 3.57 -11.39 10.22
N ILE A 32 3.98 -10.39 9.46
CA ILE A 32 5.38 -9.94 9.44
C ILE A 32 5.82 -9.48 10.83
N GLY A 33 4.96 -8.77 11.54
CA GLY A 33 5.23 -8.34 12.92
C GLY A 33 5.47 -9.51 13.85
N ILE A 34 4.69 -10.58 13.73
CA ILE A 34 4.86 -11.82 14.51
C ILE A 34 6.21 -12.46 14.20
N VAL A 35 6.55 -12.62 12.93
CA VAL A 35 7.83 -13.22 12.49
C VAL A 35 9.01 -12.39 13.01
N LYS A 36 8.94 -11.07 12.93
CA LYS A 36 9.99 -10.18 13.43
C LYS A 36 10.21 -10.35 14.94
N LYS A 37 9.12 -10.44 15.72
CA LYS A 37 9.21 -10.67 17.17
C LYS A 37 9.86 -12.01 17.49
N GLU A 38 9.46 -13.06 16.80
CA GLU A 38 9.99 -14.42 17.00
C GLU A 38 11.49 -14.50 16.68
N ASN A 39 12.00 -13.65 15.79
CA ASN A 39 13.38 -13.66 15.33
C ASN A 39 14.21 -12.47 15.83
N ASN A 40 13.65 -11.67 16.74
CA ASN A 40 14.32 -10.48 17.30
C ASN A 40 14.74 -9.47 16.20
N ILE A 41 13.90 -9.28 15.19
CA ILE A 41 14.14 -8.35 14.09
C ILE A 41 13.44 -7.03 14.42
N CYS A 42 14.11 -5.90 14.14
CA CYS A 42 13.52 -4.57 14.32
C CYS A 42 12.32 -4.38 13.39
N ILE A 43 11.25 -3.76 13.91
CA ILE A 43 10.04 -3.47 13.13
C ILE A 43 10.36 -2.51 11.99
N ILE A 44 11.11 -1.43 12.28
CA ILE A 44 11.50 -0.44 11.29
C ILE A 44 12.77 -0.89 10.59
N GLN A 45 12.71 -1.02 9.27
CA GLN A 45 13.85 -1.38 8.43
C GLN A 45 13.94 -0.36 7.28
N ASN A 46 14.85 0.58 7.42
CA ASN A 46 15.01 1.70 6.48
C ASN A 46 15.36 1.21 5.07
N ASP A 47 16.19 0.19 4.93
CA ASP A 47 16.55 -0.37 3.63
C ASP A 47 15.33 -0.92 2.89
N ARG A 48 14.43 -1.56 3.62
CA ARG A 48 13.18 -2.06 3.04
C ARG A 48 12.30 -0.94 2.55
N TRP A 49 12.19 0.16 3.32
CA TRP A 49 11.43 1.33 2.94
C TRP A 49 11.99 1.99 1.67
N ASP A 50 13.31 2.13 1.59
CA ASP A 50 13.99 2.68 0.41
C ASP A 50 13.70 1.84 -0.83
N ASN A 51 13.71 0.52 -0.72
CA ASN A 51 13.35 -0.40 -1.81
C ASN A 51 11.90 -0.22 -2.26
N ILE A 52 10.97 -0.05 -1.33
CA ILE A 52 9.56 0.19 -1.65
C ILE A 52 9.41 1.49 -2.43
N ILE A 53 10.04 2.57 -1.99
CA ILE A 53 9.99 3.87 -2.66
C ILE A 53 10.53 3.77 -4.09
N ASP A 54 11.67 3.13 -4.28
CA ASP A 54 12.28 2.96 -5.60
C ASP A 54 11.38 2.17 -6.55
N ASN A 55 10.79 1.08 -6.06
CA ASN A 55 9.86 0.27 -6.86
C ASN A 55 8.60 1.04 -7.23
N ILE A 56 8.05 1.83 -6.29
CA ILE A 56 6.87 2.66 -6.54
C ILE A 56 7.14 3.70 -7.61
N LYS A 57 8.30 4.37 -7.55
CA LYS A 57 8.69 5.36 -8.57
C LYS A 57 8.74 4.74 -9.96
N LYS A 58 9.34 3.55 -10.08
CA LYS A 58 9.41 2.81 -11.35
C LYS A 58 8.03 2.43 -11.87
N MET A 59 7.16 1.91 -11.01
CA MET A 59 5.80 1.55 -11.39
C MET A 59 4.97 2.75 -11.82
N CYS A 60 5.16 3.91 -11.18
CA CYS A 60 4.47 5.13 -11.54
C CYS A 60 4.86 5.63 -12.93
N VAL A 61 6.15 5.52 -13.29
CA VAL A 61 6.62 5.84 -14.64
C VAL A 61 5.94 4.93 -15.67
N ASP A 62 5.94 3.63 -15.43
CA ASP A 62 5.35 2.63 -16.34
C ASP A 62 3.84 2.84 -16.54
N LYS A 63 3.14 3.28 -15.53
CA LYS A 63 1.68 3.45 -15.55
C LYS A 63 1.23 4.88 -15.80
N ASP A 64 2.15 5.80 -16.00
CA ASP A 64 1.86 7.22 -16.19
C ASP A 64 1.02 7.81 -15.06
N ILE A 65 1.45 7.57 -13.84
CA ILE A 65 0.84 8.09 -12.61
C ILE A 65 1.81 9.05 -11.93
N ASN A 66 1.27 10.14 -11.36
CA ASN A 66 2.07 11.08 -10.59
C ASN A 66 2.71 10.39 -9.37
N PRO A 67 4.05 10.24 -9.32
CA PRO A 67 4.71 9.53 -8.23
C PRO A 67 4.55 10.23 -6.88
N ASN A 68 4.47 11.54 -6.82
CA ASN A 68 4.29 12.27 -5.57
C ASN A 68 2.95 11.93 -4.91
N PHE A 69 1.90 11.81 -5.71
CA PHE A 69 0.58 11.40 -5.23
C PHE A 69 0.64 9.99 -4.61
N VAL A 70 1.25 9.04 -5.33
CA VAL A 70 1.34 7.65 -4.86
C VAL A 70 2.24 7.54 -3.62
N LEU A 71 3.34 8.29 -3.58
CA LEU A 71 4.25 8.29 -2.43
C LEU A 71 3.59 8.84 -1.16
N GLU A 72 2.70 9.83 -1.27
CA GLU A 72 1.92 10.31 -0.12
C GLU A 72 0.99 9.22 0.43
N ILE A 73 0.33 8.48 -0.46
CA ILE A 73 -0.51 7.33 -0.06
C ILE A 73 0.34 6.28 0.65
N TYR A 74 1.51 5.94 0.09
CA TYR A 74 2.39 4.93 0.68
C TYR A 74 3.05 5.37 1.98
N ASP A 75 3.23 6.66 2.20
CA ASP A 75 3.66 7.18 3.49
C ASP A 75 2.64 6.82 4.59
N LEU A 76 1.35 6.98 4.31
CA LEU A 76 0.27 6.58 5.22
C LEU A 76 0.20 5.06 5.39
N ILE A 77 0.33 4.31 4.31
CA ILE A 77 0.36 2.84 4.33
C ILE A 77 1.53 2.35 5.18
N HIS A 78 2.70 2.96 5.04
CA HIS A 78 3.89 2.60 5.80
C HIS A 78 3.70 2.83 7.30
N LYS A 79 3.15 3.96 7.69
CA LYS A 79 2.82 4.26 9.10
C LYS A 79 1.87 3.23 9.68
N GLU A 80 0.84 2.87 8.95
CA GLU A 80 -0.13 1.84 9.37
C GLU A 80 0.51 0.46 9.45
N SER A 81 1.39 0.11 8.48
CA SER A 81 2.15 -1.15 8.51
C SER A 81 2.99 -1.29 9.77
N ILE A 82 3.69 -0.22 10.17
CA ILE A 82 4.50 -0.22 11.39
C ILE A 82 3.61 -0.43 12.61
N ASN A 83 2.46 0.24 12.68
CA ASN A 83 1.50 0.05 13.78
C ASN A 83 0.99 -1.38 13.85
N ASN A 84 0.70 -1.99 12.71
CA ASN A 84 0.22 -3.38 12.63
C ASN A 84 1.27 -4.40 13.06
N GLN A 85 2.56 -4.07 12.93
CA GLN A 85 3.68 -4.94 13.32
C GLN A 85 4.00 -4.86 14.81
N LYS A 86 3.56 -3.82 15.47
CA LYS A 86 3.70 -3.68 16.92
C LYS A 86 2.75 -4.64 17.63
#